data_a258d4b68a1432e9b68f68dddbc118d7
#
_entry.id   a258d4b68a1432e9b68f68dddbc118d7
#
_cell.length_a   1.000
_cell.length_b   1.000
_cell.length_c   1.000
_cell.angle_alpha   90.00
_cell.angle_beta   90.00
_cell.angle_gamma   90.00
#
_symmetry.space_group_name_H-M   'P 1'
#
loop_
_entity.id
_entity.type
_entity.pdbx_description
1 polymer ?
#
loop_
_entity_poly.entity_id
_entity_poly.type
_entity_poly.pdbx_seq_one_letter_code
_entity_poly.pdbx_strand_id
1 'polypeptide(L)'
;MKKLKINYLFIGILALLLAVALWPSIPWFGKADNRIAAIQARGELRVSTIHTPLTYNEINGKPFGLDYELAKQFADYLGVKLKVTVRQNISQLFDDLDNGNADLLAAGLVYNSERVKNYQPGPTYYSVSQQLVYKVGQYRPRTLGNLTAEQLTVAPGHVVVNDLQTLKETKFPKLSWKVDDKKGSAELMEDVIEGKLDYTIADSVAISLFQRVHPELAVALDITDEQPVTWFSPLDGDNTLSAALLDFFNEMNEDGTLARIEEKYLGHGDDFDYVDTRTFLRAVDAVLPQLKPLFEKYAEEIDWRLLAAIAYQESHWDAQATSPTGVRGMMMLTKNTAQSLGITDRTDAEQSISGGVRYLQDMMSKVPESVPENERIWFALAAYNMGYAHMLDARALTAKTKGNPDSWADVKQRLPLLSQKPYYSKLTYGYARGHEAYAYVENIRKYQISLVGYLQEKEKQATEAAMQLAQDYPAVSPTELGKEKFPFLSFLSQSSSNYLTHSPSLLFSRKGSEEKQN
;
A
#
# COMPACT_ATOMS: atom_id res chain seq x y z
N MET A 1 5.83 -46.85 73.23
CA MET A 1 6.42 -46.95 71.91
C MET A 1 5.41 -46.71 70.73
N LYS A 2 4.10 -46.85 70.88
CA LYS A 2 3.11 -46.57 69.77
C LYS A 2 2.93 -45.08 69.43
N LYS A 3 3.05 -44.15 70.38
CA LYS A 3 2.91 -42.70 70.12
C LYS A 3 4.08 -42.13 69.29
N LEU A 4 5.30 -42.68 69.38
CA LEU A 4 6.43 -42.19 68.57
C LEU A 4 6.30 -42.51 67.08
N LYS A 5 5.71 -43.66 66.74
CA LYS A 5 5.53 -44.07 65.32
C LYS A 5 4.50 -43.21 64.59
N ILE A 6 3.47 -42.71 65.28
CA ILE A 6 2.46 -41.81 64.71
C ILE A 6 3.05 -40.46 64.40
N ASN A 7 3.97 -39.94 65.22
CA ASN A 7 4.63 -38.66 64.95
C ASN A 7 5.55 -38.72 63.73
N TYR A 8 6.26 -39.84 63.49
CA TYR A 8 7.08 -39.98 62.29
C TYR A 8 6.25 -40.11 61.03
N LEU A 9 5.07 -40.74 61.10
CA LEU A 9 4.13 -40.80 59.99
C LEU A 9 3.57 -39.41 59.66
N PHE A 10 3.21 -38.62 60.68
CA PHE A 10 2.73 -37.24 60.52
C PHE A 10 3.84 -36.30 59.95
N ILE A 11 5.07 -36.43 60.40
CA ILE A 11 6.23 -35.68 59.88
C ILE A 11 6.49 -36.09 58.42
N GLY A 12 6.39 -37.37 58.09
CA GLY A 12 6.53 -37.86 56.73
C GLY A 12 5.43 -37.33 55.77
N ILE A 13 4.18 -37.33 56.22
CA ILE A 13 3.08 -36.74 55.46
C ILE A 13 3.23 -35.24 55.31
N LEU A 14 3.62 -34.52 56.35
CA LEU A 14 3.87 -33.09 56.32
C LEU A 14 5.04 -32.74 55.38
N ALA A 15 6.13 -33.51 55.40
CA ALA A 15 7.25 -33.39 54.50
C ALA A 15 6.87 -33.67 53.04
N LEU A 16 5.99 -34.65 52.80
CA LEU A 16 5.45 -34.96 51.47
C LEU A 16 4.55 -33.85 50.98
N LEU A 17 3.68 -33.30 51.84
CA LEU A 17 2.83 -32.16 51.50
C LEU A 17 3.66 -30.88 51.26
N LEU A 18 4.72 -30.65 52.03
CA LEU A 18 5.65 -29.56 51.80
C LEU A 18 6.46 -29.76 50.50
N ALA A 19 6.88 -30.98 50.20
CA ALA A 19 7.54 -31.31 48.96
C ALA A 19 6.60 -31.11 47.75
N VAL A 20 5.31 -31.46 47.86
CA VAL A 20 4.27 -31.19 46.85
C VAL A 20 3.96 -29.71 46.76
N ALA A 21 3.93 -28.98 47.89
CA ALA A 21 3.69 -27.53 47.92
C ALA A 21 4.88 -26.68 47.43
N LEU A 22 6.10 -27.18 47.60
CA LEU A 22 7.35 -26.58 47.10
C LEU A 22 7.75 -27.08 45.69
N TRP A 23 6.90 -27.91 45.08
CA TRP A 23 7.08 -28.47 43.74
C TRP A 23 6.61 -27.59 42.57
N PRO A 24 6.35 -26.27 42.70
CA PRO A 24 5.98 -25.42 41.54
C PRO A 24 7.18 -25.14 40.62
N SER A 25 8.36 -25.67 40.92
CA SER A 25 9.53 -25.42 40.07
C SER A 25 10.00 -26.60 39.25
N ILE A 26 9.26 -27.72 39.24
CA ILE A 26 9.51 -28.79 38.29
C ILE A 26 8.47 -28.63 37.19
N PRO A 27 8.87 -28.34 35.92
CA PRO A 27 7.95 -28.21 34.77
C PRO A 27 7.45 -29.61 34.36
N TRP A 28 6.57 -30.20 35.18
CA TRP A 28 5.85 -31.43 34.87
C TRP A 28 4.55 -31.17 34.11
N PHE A 29 4.08 -29.93 34.11
CA PHE A 29 3.20 -29.45 33.08
C PHE A 29 4.14 -29.08 31.93
N GLY A 30 4.05 -29.81 30.81
CA GLY A 30 4.80 -29.50 29.61
C GLY A 30 4.80 -27.98 29.43
N LYS A 31 5.93 -27.42 28.98
CA LYS A 31 5.93 -26.02 28.49
C LYS A 31 4.62 -25.87 27.75
N ALA A 32 3.70 -25.07 28.27
CA ALA A 32 2.61 -24.60 27.43
C ALA A 32 3.31 -24.19 26.14
N ASP A 33 2.98 -24.83 25.03
CA ASP A 33 3.61 -24.57 23.75
C ASP A 33 3.39 -23.08 23.51
N ASN A 34 4.35 -22.27 23.99
CA ASN A 34 4.35 -20.84 23.83
C ASN A 34 4.55 -20.61 22.33
N ARG A 35 3.52 -20.16 21.64
CA ARG A 35 3.52 -19.98 20.19
C ARG A 35 4.69 -19.13 19.71
N ILE A 36 5.02 -18.05 20.45
CA ILE A 36 6.20 -17.25 20.16
C ILE A 36 7.48 -18.07 20.26
N ALA A 37 7.64 -18.87 21.31
CA ALA A 37 8.80 -19.74 21.45
C ALA A 37 8.90 -20.78 20.31
N ALA A 38 7.78 -21.33 19.87
CA ALA A 38 7.73 -22.26 18.74
C ALA A 38 8.11 -21.58 17.42
N ILE A 39 7.65 -20.33 17.17
CA ILE A 39 8.01 -19.51 16.00
C ILE A 39 9.51 -19.21 16.03
N GLN A 40 10.05 -18.76 17.17
CA GLN A 40 11.47 -18.45 17.34
C GLN A 40 12.36 -19.69 17.21
N ALA A 41 11.96 -20.83 17.77
CA ALA A 41 12.69 -22.09 17.64
C ALA A 41 12.73 -22.60 16.19
N ARG A 42 11.66 -22.37 15.42
CA ARG A 42 11.58 -22.68 13.98
C ARG A 42 12.40 -21.69 13.14
N GLY A 43 12.60 -20.45 13.62
CA GLY A 43 13.31 -19.37 12.94
C GLY A 43 12.53 -18.72 11.81
N GLU A 44 11.22 -18.99 11.72
CA GLU A 44 10.33 -18.39 10.71
C GLU A 44 8.94 -18.08 11.25
N LEU A 45 8.39 -16.92 10.85
CA LEU A 45 6.99 -16.54 11.00
C LEU A 45 6.28 -16.86 9.68
N ARG A 46 5.27 -17.73 9.73
CA ARG A 46 4.47 -18.14 8.56
C ARG A 46 3.22 -17.27 8.48
N VAL A 47 3.11 -16.50 7.41
CA VAL A 47 2.00 -15.60 7.15
C VAL A 47 1.29 -16.00 5.87
N SER A 48 -0.03 -16.23 5.93
CA SER A 48 -0.85 -16.40 4.75
C SER A 48 -1.56 -15.10 4.39
N THR A 49 -1.55 -14.78 3.10
CA THR A 49 -2.10 -13.55 2.53
C THR A 49 -2.76 -13.80 1.17
N ILE A 50 -3.42 -12.78 0.61
CA ILE A 50 -3.95 -12.78 -0.76
C ILE A 50 -3.17 -11.79 -1.63
N HIS A 51 -3.26 -11.97 -2.94
CA HIS A 51 -2.61 -11.09 -3.89
C HIS A 51 -3.50 -9.86 -4.17
N THR A 52 -3.14 -8.72 -3.60
CA THR A 52 -3.74 -7.41 -3.91
C THR A 52 -2.68 -6.31 -3.81
N PRO A 53 -2.90 -5.14 -4.42
CA PRO A 53 -1.96 -4.01 -4.29
C PRO A 53 -1.69 -3.58 -2.84
N LEU A 54 -2.64 -3.82 -1.92
CA LEU A 54 -2.52 -3.42 -0.52
C LEU A 54 -1.95 -4.51 0.37
N THR A 55 -2.25 -5.78 0.12
CA THR A 55 -1.84 -6.87 1.00
C THR A 55 -0.46 -7.42 0.65
N TYR A 56 -0.33 -7.99 -0.54
CA TYR A 56 0.92 -8.53 -1.08
C TYR A 56 0.91 -8.43 -2.59
N ASN A 57 1.97 -7.89 -3.16
CA ASN A 57 2.20 -7.84 -4.60
C ASN A 57 3.70 -7.84 -4.87
N GLU A 58 4.11 -7.98 -6.12
CA GLU A 58 5.52 -7.96 -6.53
C GLU A 58 5.74 -6.98 -7.68
N ILE A 59 6.78 -6.15 -7.57
CA ILE A 59 7.26 -5.29 -8.65
C ILE A 59 8.73 -5.65 -8.90
N ASN A 60 9.04 -6.08 -10.11
CA ASN A 60 10.40 -6.50 -10.49
C ASN A 60 10.99 -7.57 -9.54
N GLY A 61 10.16 -8.53 -9.11
CA GLY A 61 10.56 -9.59 -8.18
C GLY A 61 10.79 -9.12 -6.74
N LYS A 62 10.42 -7.87 -6.40
CA LYS A 62 10.47 -7.35 -5.03
C LYS A 62 9.07 -7.31 -4.45
N PRO A 63 8.82 -7.98 -3.32
CA PRO A 63 7.52 -7.95 -2.68
C PRO A 63 7.25 -6.59 -2.04
N PHE A 64 5.98 -6.17 -2.07
CA PHE A 64 5.48 -4.97 -1.44
C PHE A 64 4.01 -5.14 -1.03
N GLY A 65 3.47 -4.21 -0.27
CA GLY A 65 2.11 -4.20 0.26
C GLY A 65 2.10 -3.80 1.73
N LEU A 66 1.00 -3.23 2.20
CA LEU A 66 0.84 -2.80 3.59
C LEU A 66 1.00 -4.00 4.54
N ASP A 67 0.22 -5.06 4.32
CA ASP A 67 0.27 -6.26 5.15
C ASP A 67 1.64 -6.95 5.09
N TYR A 68 2.24 -7.01 3.90
CA TYR A 68 3.59 -7.56 3.75
C TYR A 68 4.64 -6.77 4.53
N GLU A 69 4.63 -5.44 4.44
CA GLU A 69 5.60 -4.58 5.11
C GLU A 69 5.46 -4.66 6.64
N LEU A 70 4.22 -4.64 7.14
CA LEU A 70 3.92 -4.84 8.56
C LEU A 70 4.35 -6.24 9.04
N ALA A 71 4.03 -7.29 8.28
CA ALA A 71 4.41 -8.67 8.61
C ALA A 71 5.93 -8.86 8.60
N LYS A 72 6.64 -8.19 7.68
CA LYS A 72 8.11 -8.20 7.64
C LYS A 72 8.71 -7.55 8.88
N GLN A 73 8.19 -6.40 9.28
CA GLN A 73 8.65 -5.72 10.49
C GLN A 73 8.31 -6.52 11.75
N PHE A 74 7.15 -7.19 11.80
CA PHE A 74 6.80 -8.06 12.92
C PHE A 74 7.71 -9.30 12.99
N ALA A 75 8.06 -9.91 11.85
CA ALA A 75 9.05 -10.99 11.82
C ALA A 75 10.42 -10.53 12.32
N ASP A 76 10.86 -9.33 11.92
CA ASP A 76 12.10 -8.72 12.40
C ASP A 76 12.04 -8.41 13.91
N TYR A 77 10.90 -7.93 14.42
CA TYR A 77 10.64 -7.72 15.84
C TYR A 77 10.75 -9.03 16.65
N LEU A 78 10.27 -10.15 16.11
CA LEU A 78 10.42 -11.48 16.74
C LEU A 78 11.82 -12.09 16.55
N GLY A 79 12.70 -11.49 15.74
CA GLY A 79 14.03 -12.01 15.42
C GLY A 79 14.02 -13.24 14.50
N VAL A 80 13.02 -13.38 13.63
CA VAL A 80 12.84 -14.53 12.73
C VAL A 80 12.68 -14.08 11.27
N LYS A 81 12.74 -15.05 10.34
CA LYS A 81 12.48 -14.78 8.91
C LYS A 81 10.97 -14.76 8.64
N LEU A 82 10.52 -13.89 7.74
CA LEU A 82 9.16 -13.93 7.21
C LEU A 82 9.06 -15.00 6.11
N LYS A 83 8.05 -15.86 6.20
CA LYS A 83 7.64 -16.78 5.13
C LYS A 83 6.20 -16.49 4.75
N VAL A 84 6.01 -16.02 3.51
CA VAL A 84 4.70 -15.66 2.99
C VAL A 84 4.14 -16.80 2.13
N THR A 85 2.86 -17.12 2.32
CA THR A 85 2.07 -17.99 1.46
C THR A 85 0.93 -17.17 0.86
N VAL A 86 0.90 -17.05 -0.46
CA VAL A 86 -0.16 -16.30 -1.16
C VAL A 86 -1.27 -17.28 -1.57
N ARG A 87 -2.53 -16.92 -1.24
CA ARG A 87 -3.72 -17.69 -1.58
C ARG A 87 -4.60 -16.94 -2.58
N GLN A 88 -5.47 -17.68 -3.27
CA GLN A 88 -6.36 -17.10 -4.28
C GLN A 88 -7.58 -16.42 -3.67
N ASN A 89 -8.05 -16.90 -2.53
CA ASN A 89 -9.23 -16.36 -1.86
C ASN A 89 -9.13 -16.46 -0.33
N ILE A 90 -10.02 -15.74 0.34
CA ILE A 90 -10.05 -15.61 1.80
C ILE A 90 -10.34 -16.94 2.51
N SER A 91 -11.16 -17.84 1.93
CA SER A 91 -11.48 -19.13 2.56
C SER A 91 -10.22 -19.98 2.76
N GLN A 92 -9.33 -20.02 1.75
CA GLN A 92 -8.07 -20.76 1.83
C GLN A 92 -7.11 -20.23 2.91
N LEU A 93 -7.24 -18.96 3.31
CA LEU A 93 -6.44 -18.39 4.40
C LEU A 93 -6.80 -19.04 5.74
N PHE A 94 -8.10 -19.16 6.02
CA PHE A 94 -8.57 -19.79 7.25
C PHE A 94 -8.26 -21.28 7.29
N ASP A 95 -8.32 -21.98 6.16
CA ASP A 95 -7.85 -23.36 6.03
C ASP A 95 -6.37 -23.50 6.43
N ASP A 96 -5.53 -22.51 6.12
CA ASP A 96 -4.12 -22.52 6.53
C ASP A 96 -3.94 -22.40 8.05
N LEU A 97 -4.76 -21.59 8.74
CA LEU A 97 -4.74 -21.53 10.21
C LEU A 97 -5.22 -22.84 10.82
N ASP A 98 -6.34 -23.37 10.34
CA ASP A 98 -6.96 -24.59 10.86
C ASP A 98 -6.05 -25.82 10.70
N ASN A 99 -5.29 -25.88 9.61
CA ASN A 99 -4.32 -26.95 9.34
C ASN A 99 -2.93 -26.68 9.93
N GLY A 100 -2.72 -25.58 10.64
CA GLY A 100 -1.42 -25.21 11.21
C GLY A 100 -0.34 -24.88 10.18
N ASN A 101 -0.73 -24.49 8.95
CA ASN A 101 0.19 -24.08 7.88
C ASN A 101 0.60 -22.61 8.00
N ALA A 102 -0.19 -21.77 8.67
CA ALA A 102 0.10 -20.38 8.99
C ALA A 102 0.07 -20.14 10.50
N ASP A 103 0.87 -19.19 10.95
CA ASP A 103 0.84 -18.66 12.31
C ASP A 103 -0.07 -17.43 12.38
N LEU A 104 -0.22 -16.73 11.25
CA LEU A 104 -0.91 -15.45 11.15
C LEU A 104 -1.51 -15.25 9.76
N LEU A 105 -2.69 -14.64 9.71
CA LEU A 105 -3.31 -14.13 8.47
C LEU A 105 -3.16 -12.61 8.42
N ALA A 106 -2.51 -12.10 7.38
CA ALA A 106 -2.33 -10.69 7.10
C ALA A 106 -2.79 -10.42 5.65
N ALA A 107 -4.06 -10.08 5.47
CA ALA A 107 -4.72 -10.08 4.17
C ALA A 107 -5.90 -9.09 4.06
N GLY A 108 -5.80 -7.93 4.74
CA GLY A 108 -6.88 -6.94 4.72
C GLY A 108 -8.20 -7.47 5.29
N LEU A 109 -8.15 -8.30 6.32
CA LEU A 109 -9.32 -9.01 6.82
C LEU A 109 -10.15 -8.13 7.76
N VAL A 110 -11.41 -7.93 7.42
CA VAL A 110 -12.38 -7.20 8.24
C VAL A 110 -12.68 -7.97 9.53
N TYR A 111 -12.68 -7.24 10.66
CA TYR A 111 -13.17 -7.74 11.94
C TYR A 111 -14.66 -8.11 11.82
N ASN A 112 -15.03 -9.30 12.26
CA ASN A 112 -16.39 -9.79 12.20
C ASN A 112 -16.70 -10.66 13.43
N SER A 113 -17.89 -10.49 14.01
CA SER A 113 -18.33 -11.21 15.20
C SER A 113 -18.36 -12.74 15.04
N GLU A 114 -18.54 -13.24 13.82
CA GLU A 114 -18.50 -14.70 13.55
C GLU A 114 -17.05 -15.22 13.52
N ARG A 115 -16.13 -14.47 12.89
CA ARG A 115 -14.71 -14.86 12.83
C ARG A 115 -14.05 -14.92 14.20
N VAL A 116 -14.36 -13.98 15.09
CA VAL A 116 -13.76 -13.92 16.44
C VAL A 116 -14.25 -15.03 17.38
N LYS A 117 -15.25 -15.82 16.98
CA LYS A 117 -15.64 -17.03 17.70
C LYS A 117 -14.62 -18.17 17.53
N ASN A 118 -13.92 -18.18 16.40
CA ASN A 118 -13.02 -19.27 16.01
C ASN A 118 -11.56 -18.83 15.91
N TYR A 119 -11.29 -17.53 15.74
CA TYR A 119 -9.96 -17.01 15.51
C TYR A 119 -9.70 -15.80 16.41
N GLN A 120 -8.46 -15.64 16.84
CA GLN A 120 -8.02 -14.52 17.67
C GLN A 120 -7.71 -13.30 16.80
N PRO A 121 -8.44 -12.16 16.93
CA PRO A 121 -8.12 -10.94 16.23
C PRO A 121 -6.89 -10.25 16.86
N GLY A 122 -6.09 -9.63 16.03
CA GLY A 122 -5.02 -8.69 16.42
C GLY A 122 -5.53 -7.26 16.56
N PRO A 123 -4.62 -6.27 16.73
CA PRO A 123 -4.95 -4.86 16.70
C PRO A 123 -5.54 -4.42 15.36
N THR A 124 -6.41 -3.43 15.41
CA THR A 124 -6.93 -2.76 14.20
C THR A 124 -5.91 -1.75 13.70
N TYR A 125 -5.67 -1.70 12.39
CA TYR A 125 -4.70 -0.79 11.80
C TYR A 125 -5.29 0.12 10.69
N TYR A 126 -6.45 -0.20 10.11
CA TYR A 126 -7.28 0.73 9.32
C TYR A 126 -8.74 0.27 9.30
N SER A 127 -9.62 1.00 8.58
CA SER A 127 -11.02 0.66 8.43
C SER A 127 -11.44 0.71 6.97
N VAL A 128 -12.46 -0.09 6.60
CA VAL A 128 -13.04 -0.13 5.26
C VAL A 128 -14.55 -0.24 5.34
N SER A 129 -15.27 0.30 4.34
CA SER A 129 -16.67 -0.03 4.10
C SER A 129 -16.78 -1.01 2.93
N GLN A 130 -17.84 -1.82 2.90
CA GLN A 130 -18.17 -2.67 1.76
C GLN A 130 -19.05 -1.87 0.81
N GLN A 131 -18.71 -1.86 -0.48
CA GLN A 131 -19.38 -1.02 -1.48
C GLN A 131 -19.77 -1.83 -2.70
N LEU A 132 -20.99 -1.58 -3.19
CA LEU A 132 -21.47 -2.11 -4.46
C LEU A 132 -20.88 -1.30 -5.62
N VAL A 133 -20.25 -1.98 -6.56
CA VAL A 133 -19.64 -1.34 -7.73
C VAL A 133 -20.32 -1.76 -9.03
N TYR A 134 -20.24 -0.87 -10.03
CA TYR A 134 -20.79 -1.04 -11.36
C TYR A 134 -19.91 -0.34 -12.39
N LYS A 135 -20.09 -0.66 -13.69
CA LYS A 135 -19.40 0.01 -14.78
C LYS A 135 -20.10 1.32 -15.16
N VAL A 136 -19.34 2.41 -15.28
CA VAL A 136 -19.85 3.71 -15.76
C VAL A 136 -20.49 3.55 -17.14
N GLY A 137 -21.69 4.09 -17.30
CA GLY A 137 -22.50 3.93 -18.51
C GLY A 137 -23.52 2.79 -18.43
N GLN A 138 -23.43 1.93 -17.43
CA GLN A 138 -24.44 0.92 -17.11
C GLN A 138 -25.44 1.47 -16.07
N TYR A 139 -26.50 0.70 -15.80
CA TYR A 139 -27.52 1.09 -14.82
C TYR A 139 -26.92 1.13 -13.41
N ARG A 140 -27.05 2.29 -12.74
CA ARG A 140 -26.67 2.46 -11.34
C ARG A 140 -27.84 2.09 -10.44
N PRO A 141 -27.78 0.99 -9.65
CA PRO A 141 -28.85 0.67 -8.70
C PRO A 141 -28.86 1.68 -7.55
N ARG A 142 -30.07 2.06 -7.12
CA ARG A 142 -30.26 2.96 -5.97
C ARG A 142 -30.56 2.21 -4.68
N THR A 143 -30.74 0.90 -4.75
CA THR A 143 -31.06 0.00 -3.63
C THR A 143 -30.69 -1.42 -3.99
N LEU A 144 -30.38 -2.23 -2.99
CA LEU A 144 -30.14 -3.67 -3.14
C LEU A 144 -31.42 -4.47 -3.38
N GLY A 145 -32.59 -3.92 -3.06
CA GLY A 145 -33.83 -4.68 -2.92
C GLY A 145 -34.31 -5.43 -4.17
N ASN A 146 -33.83 -5.06 -5.35
CA ASN A 146 -34.25 -5.68 -6.60
C ASN A 146 -33.09 -6.40 -7.32
N LEU A 147 -31.92 -6.53 -6.70
CA LEU A 147 -30.81 -7.26 -7.29
C LEU A 147 -31.04 -8.78 -7.25
N THR A 148 -30.74 -9.43 -8.36
CA THR A 148 -30.88 -10.87 -8.55
C THR A 148 -29.52 -11.57 -8.59
N ALA A 149 -29.54 -12.89 -8.45
CA ALA A 149 -28.32 -13.71 -8.52
C ALA A 149 -27.65 -13.70 -9.91
N GLU A 150 -28.35 -13.30 -10.96
CA GLU A 150 -27.78 -13.09 -12.29
C GLU A 150 -26.98 -11.79 -12.37
N GLN A 151 -27.31 -10.81 -11.54
CA GLN A 151 -26.72 -9.47 -11.58
C GLN A 151 -25.60 -9.26 -10.56
N LEU A 152 -25.69 -9.91 -9.40
CA LEU A 152 -24.75 -9.72 -8.29
C LEU A 152 -23.95 -11.00 -8.04
N THR A 153 -22.64 -10.91 -8.18
CA THR A 153 -21.70 -11.98 -7.80
C THR A 153 -20.70 -11.42 -6.79
N VAL A 154 -20.39 -12.20 -5.76
CA VAL A 154 -19.45 -11.83 -4.68
C VAL A 154 -18.39 -12.90 -4.50
N ALA A 155 -17.23 -12.52 -3.97
CA ALA A 155 -16.14 -13.45 -3.67
C ALA A 155 -16.46 -14.34 -2.45
N PRO A 156 -15.90 -15.55 -2.38
CA PRO A 156 -16.12 -16.49 -1.27
C PRO A 156 -15.37 -16.03 -0.01
N GLY A 157 -15.91 -16.41 1.16
CA GLY A 157 -15.29 -16.11 2.47
C GLY A 157 -15.31 -14.63 2.86
N HIS A 158 -15.93 -13.78 2.06
CA HIS A 158 -16.05 -12.36 2.35
C HIS A 158 -17.12 -12.11 3.42
N VAL A 159 -16.83 -11.19 4.35
CA VAL A 159 -17.78 -10.78 5.42
C VAL A 159 -19.10 -10.30 4.83
N VAL A 160 -19.06 -9.67 3.66
CA VAL A 160 -20.23 -9.13 2.95
C VAL A 160 -21.32 -10.18 2.71
N VAL A 161 -21.00 -11.47 2.61
CA VAL A 161 -22.00 -12.54 2.44
C VAL A 161 -22.93 -12.57 3.66
N ASN A 162 -22.40 -12.44 4.88
CA ASN A 162 -23.18 -12.39 6.11
C ASN A 162 -24.00 -11.10 6.20
N ASP A 163 -23.42 -9.97 5.77
CA ASP A 163 -24.11 -8.68 5.75
C ASP A 163 -25.27 -8.71 4.75
N LEU A 164 -25.06 -9.29 3.55
CA LEU A 164 -26.13 -9.49 2.55
C LEU A 164 -27.24 -10.42 3.07
N GLN A 165 -26.88 -11.47 3.78
CA GLN A 165 -27.86 -12.38 4.38
C GLN A 165 -28.72 -11.64 5.42
N THR A 166 -28.09 -10.85 6.29
CA THR A 166 -28.78 -10.02 7.28
C THR A 166 -29.70 -8.99 6.61
N LEU A 167 -29.22 -8.33 5.55
CA LEU A 167 -30.00 -7.36 4.78
C LEU A 167 -31.19 -8.01 4.07
N LYS A 168 -31.02 -9.24 3.55
CA LYS A 168 -32.10 -10.03 2.94
C LYS A 168 -33.19 -10.37 3.95
N GLU A 169 -32.81 -10.80 5.15
CA GLU A 169 -33.76 -11.20 6.21
C GLU A 169 -34.49 -10.01 6.82
N THR A 170 -33.81 -8.86 6.95
CA THR A 170 -34.34 -7.71 7.67
C THR A 170 -34.99 -6.66 6.78
N LYS A 171 -34.49 -6.45 5.56
CA LYS A 171 -34.84 -5.28 4.74
C LYS A 171 -35.20 -5.59 3.29
N PHE A 172 -34.53 -6.56 2.67
CA PHE A 172 -34.65 -6.83 1.22
C PHE A 172 -34.93 -8.31 0.92
N PRO A 173 -36.14 -8.85 1.19
CA PRO A 173 -36.43 -10.29 1.06
C PRO A 173 -36.22 -10.88 -0.33
N LYS A 174 -36.22 -10.03 -1.38
CA LYS A 174 -36.02 -10.46 -2.78
C LYS A 174 -34.54 -10.45 -3.18
N LEU A 175 -33.65 -9.88 -2.37
CA LEU A 175 -32.21 -9.84 -2.65
C LEU A 175 -31.67 -11.25 -2.84
N SER A 176 -30.93 -11.46 -3.92
CA SER A 176 -30.21 -12.71 -4.17
C SER A 176 -28.88 -12.40 -4.89
N TRP A 177 -27.92 -13.27 -4.70
CA TRP A 177 -26.58 -13.15 -5.26
C TRP A 177 -25.97 -14.53 -5.54
N LYS A 178 -24.91 -14.56 -6.36
CA LYS A 178 -24.03 -15.72 -6.55
C LYS A 178 -22.75 -15.53 -5.75
N VAL A 179 -22.14 -16.63 -5.34
CA VAL A 179 -20.76 -16.68 -4.83
C VAL A 179 -19.93 -17.38 -5.89
N ASP A 180 -18.84 -16.76 -6.33
CA ASP A 180 -17.88 -17.37 -7.24
C ASP A 180 -16.75 -18.02 -6.43
N ASP A 181 -16.66 -19.33 -6.44
CA ASP A 181 -15.70 -20.08 -5.61
C ASP A 181 -14.24 -19.97 -6.09
N LYS A 182 -14.01 -19.38 -7.25
CA LYS A 182 -12.69 -19.33 -7.91
C LYS A 182 -12.08 -17.95 -7.93
N LYS A 183 -12.90 -16.90 -7.93
CA LYS A 183 -12.46 -15.51 -8.13
C LYS A 183 -12.45 -14.72 -6.83
N GLY A 184 -11.41 -13.90 -6.65
CA GLY A 184 -11.36 -12.87 -5.62
C GLY A 184 -12.11 -11.60 -6.03
N SER A 185 -12.19 -10.61 -5.11
CA SER A 185 -12.87 -9.34 -5.37
C SER A 185 -12.23 -8.52 -6.50
N ALA A 186 -10.91 -8.58 -6.66
CA ALA A 186 -10.21 -7.88 -7.75
C ALA A 186 -10.62 -8.44 -9.12
N GLU A 187 -10.63 -9.76 -9.29
CA GLU A 187 -11.03 -10.42 -10.54
C GLU A 187 -12.51 -10.21 -10.85
N LEU A 188 -13.37 -10.12 -9.83
CA LEU A 188 -14.78 -9.78 -10.02
C LEU A 188 -14.98 -8.32 -10.43
N MET A 189 -14.15 -7.39 -9.92
CA MET A 189 -14.15 -5.99 -10.40
C MET A 189 -13.67 -5.90 -11.86
N GLU A 190 -12.69 -6.71 -12.27
CA GLU A 190 -12.29 -6.84 -13.69
C GLU A 190 -13.47 -7.33 -14.55
N ASP A 191 -14.19 -8.36 -14.12
CA ASP A 191 -15.37 -8.87 -14.82
C ASP A 191 -16.48 -7.80 -14.97
N VAL A 192 -16.64 -6.91 -13.99
CA VAL A 192 -17.59 -5.79 -14.08
C VAL A 192 -17.15 -4.78 -15.15
N ILE A 193 -15.87 -4.39 -15.19
CA ILE A 193 -15.39 -3.44 -16.22
C ILE A 193 -15.36 -4.05 -17.62
N GLU A 194 -15.17 -5.37 -17.73
CA GLU A 194 -15.27 -6.09 -19.00
C GLU A 194 -16.72 -6.31 -19.45
N GLY A 195 -17.70 -6.09 -18.55
CA GLY A 195 -19.12 -6.28 -18.82
C GLY A 195 -19.59 -7.75 -18.75
N LYS A 196 -18.81 -8.62 -18.14
CA LYS A 196 -19.17 -10.02 -17.83
C LYS A 196 -20.11 -10.12 -16.64
N LEU A 197 -20.02 -9.17 -15.70
CA LEU A 197 -20.88 -9.01 -14.53
C LEU A 197 -21.51 -7.61 -14.53
N ASP A 198 -22.74 -7.51 -14.01
CA ASP A 198 -23.36 -6.21 -13.78
C ASP A 198 -22.80 -5.54 -12.52
N TYR A 199 -22.70 -6.29 -11.41
CA TYR A 199 -22.31 -5.78 -10.09
C TYR A 199 -21.47 -6.77 -9.32
N THR A 200 -20.55 -6.24 -8.51
CA THR A 200 -19.88 -6.97 -7.43
C THR A 200 -19.75 -6.08 -6.19
N ILE A 201 -19.26 -6.64 -5.10
CA ILE A 201 -19.00 -5.92 -3.86
C ILE A 201 -17.54 -6.12 -3.49
N ALA A 202 -16.87 -5.02 -3.14
CA ALA A 202 -15.51 -5.00 -2.63
C ALA A 202 -15.37 -3.96 -1.52
N ASP A 203 -14.23 -3.96 -0.83
CA ASP A 203 -13.94 -2.94 0.17
C ASP A 203 -13.54 -1.59 -0.47
N SER A 204 -13.81 -0.51 0.26
CA SER A 204 -13.64 0.87 -0.23
C SER A 204 -12.19 1.19 -0.63
N VAL A 205 -11.19 0.61 0.06
CA VAL A 205 -9.77 0.85 -0.24
C VAL A 205 -9.36 0.10 -1.50
N ALA A 206 -9.75 -1.17 -1.65
CA ALA A 206 -9.50 -1.94 -2.88
C ALA A 206 -10.15 -1.27 -4.08
N ILE A 207 -11.40 -0.79 -3.96
CA ILE A 207 -12.09 -0.03 -5.00
C ILE A 207 -11.32 1.24 -5.36
N SER A 208 -10.92 2.04 -4.36
CA SER A 208 -10.18 3.28 -4.59
C SER A 208 -8.86 3.05 -5.35
N LEU A 209 -8.12 2.00 -5.00
CA LEU A 209 -6.90 1.62 -5.71
C LEU A 209 -7.19 1.14 -7.13
N PHE A 210 -8.23 0.34 -7.31
CA PHE A 210 -8.64 -0.18 -8.61
C PHE A 210 -9.11 0.93 -9.56
N GLN A 211 -9.85 1.91 -9.07
CA GLN A 211 -10.33 3.06 -9.84
C GLN A 211 -9.20 3.95 -10.39
N ARG A 212 -8.01 3.92 -9.79
CA ARG A 212 -6.84 4.67 -10.30
C ARG A 212 -6.33 4.16 -11.63
N VAL A 213 -6.59 2.88 -11.92
CA VAL A 213 -6.22 2.21 -13.18
C VAL A 213 -7.44 2.04 -14.08
N HIS A 214 -8.61 1.80 -13.48
CA HIS A 214 -9.88 1.54 -14.13
C HIS A 214 -10.93 2.57 -13.70
N PRO A 215 -10.82 3.82 -14.19
CA PRO A 215 -11.75 4.90 -13.82
C PRO A 215 -13.20 4.64 -14.26
N GLU A 216 -13.45 3.66 -15.12
CA GLU A 216 -14.79 3.23 -15.51
C GLU A 216 -15.52 2.42 -14.43
N LEU A 217 -14.85 1.93 -13.38
CA LEU A 217 -15.50 1.35 -12.22
C LEU A 217 -16.04 2.46 -11.32
N ALA A 218 -17.29 2.37 -10.91
CA ALA A 218 -17.91 3.38 -10.03
C ALA A 218 -18.64 2.73 -8.85
N VAL A 219 -18.72 3.46 -7.74
CA VAL A 219 -19.49 3.05 -6.56
C VAL A 219 -20.97 3.40 -6.77
N ALA A 220 -21.84 2.40 -6.60
CA ALA A 220 -23.28 2.59 -6.62
C ALA A 220 -23.83 2.91 -5.23
N LEU A 221 -23.48 2.12 -4.23
CA LEU A 221 -24.02 2.15 -2.85
C LEU A 221 -22.95 1.71 -1.86
N ASP A 222 -22.98 2.30 -0.64
CA ASP A 222 -22.34 1.72 0.53
C ASP A 222 -23.25 0.63 1.10
N ILE A 223 -22.67 -0.53 1.39
CA ILE A 223 -23.37 -1.71 1.92
C ILE A 223 -23.26 -1.72 3.44
N THR A 224 -22.09 -1.35 3.97
CA THR A 224 -21.81 -1.29 5.41
C THR A 224 -21.29 0.07 5.81
N ASP A 225 -21.40 0.40 7.09
CA ASP A 225 -20.56 1.42 7.70
C ASP A 225 -19.08 0.95 7.70
N GLU A 226 -18.18 1.83 8.16
CA GLU A 226 -16.76 1.48 8.30
C GLU A 226 -16.57 0.33 9.29
N GLN A 227 -15.81 -0.65 8.86
CA GLN A 227 -15.48 -1.86 9.61
C GLN A 227 -13.98 -1.92 9.83
N PRO A 228 -13.50 -2.22 11.04
CA PRO A 228 -12.07 -2.31 11.34
C PRO A 228 -11.42 -3.51 10.64
N VAL A 229 -10.21 -3.32 10.15
CA VAL A 229 -9.37 -4.36 9.56
C VAL A 229 -8.31 -4.80 10.56
N THR A 230 -8.13 -6.12 10.67
CA THR A 230 -7.21 -6.73 11.63
C THR A 230 -6.58 -8.00 11.06
N TRP A 231 -5.49 -8.42 11.65
CA TRP A 231 -4.93 -9.75 11.42
C TRP A 231 -5.63 -10.82 12.27
N PHE A 232 -5.54 -12.06 11.86
CA PHE A 232 -6.08 -13.19 12.62
C PHE A 232 -5.01 -14.23 12.90
N SER A 233 -5.08 -14.83 14.10
CA SER A 233 -4.27 -15.96 14.54
C SER A 233 -5.16 -17.07 15.11
N PRO A 234 -4.65 -18.29 15.32
CA PRO A 234 -5.43 -19.37 15.92
C PRO A 234 -5.94 -19.01 17.32
N LEU A 235 -7.19 -19.41 17.61
CA LEU A 235 -7.79 -19.28 18.95
C LEU A 235 -7.62 -20.64 19.69
N ASP A 236 -6.45 -20.86 20.28
CA ASP A 236 -6.09 -22.11 20.96
C ASP A 236 -5.79 -21.95 22.46
N GLY A 237 -6.04 -20.75 23.00
CA GLY A 237 -5.78 -20.42 24.40
C GLY A 237 -4.36 -19.93 24.67
N ASP A 238 -3.44 -19.96 23.71
CA ASP A 238 -2.13 -19.32 23.80
C ASP A 238 -2.22 -17.85 23.34
N ASN A 239 -2.13 -16.94 24.29
CA ASN A 239 -2.22 -15.49 24.03
C ASN A 239 -0.85 -14.84 23.76
N THR A 240 0.25 -15.59 23.68
CA THR A 240 1.59 -15.01 23.55
C THR A 240 1.78 -14.28 22.23
N LEU A 241 1.25 -14.83 21.13
CA LEU A 241 1.29 -14.17 19.81
C LEU A 241 0.44 -12.90 19.80
N SER A 242 -0.76 -12.92 20.37
CA SER A 242 -1.63 -11.74 20.48
C SER A 242 -1.02 -10.65 21.34
N ALA A 243 -0.36 -11.01 22.46
CA ALA A 243 0.34 -10.06 23.28
C ALA A 243 1.52 -9.41 22.53
N ALA A 244 2.34 -10.22 21.83
CA ALA A 244 3.44 -9.71 21.02
C ALA A 244 2.97 -8.81 19.87
N LEU A 245 1.84 -9.13 19.23
CA LEU A 245 1.23 -8.26 18.22
C LEU A 245 0.78 -6.93 18.81
N LEU A 246 0.14 -6.95 19.98
CA LEU A 246 -0.29 -5.73 20.65
C LEU A 246 0.91 -4.84 21.01
N ASP A 247 1.96 -5.41 21.60
CA ASP A 247 3.18 -4.68 21.94
C ASP A 247 3.85 -4.09 20.69
N PHE A 248 3.97 -4.88 19.63
CA PHE A 248 4.52 -4.43 18.34
C PHE A 248 3.74 -3.25 17.73
N PHE A 249 2.41 -3.35 17.63
CA PHE A 249 1.60 -2.27 17.08
C PHE A 249 1.60 -1.02 17.97
N ASN A 250 1.67 -1.20 19.30
CA ASN A 250 1.82 -0.07 20.23
C ASN A 250 3.17 0.63 20.03
N GLU A 251 4.28 -0.10 19.91
CA GLU A 251 5.60 0.46 19.64
C GLU A 251 5.60 1.24 18.31
N MET A 252 5.07 0.64 17.24
CA MET A 252 4.96 1.29 15.94
C MET A 252 4.07 2.54 15.94
N ASN A 253 3.05 2.55 16.78
CA ASN A 253 2.16 3.70 16.94
C ASN A 253 2.84 4.83 17.73
N GLU A 254 3.57 4.49 18.80
CA GLU A 254 4.31 5.44 19.63
C GLU A 254 5.46 6.12 18.87
N ASP A 255 6.19 5.38 18.04
CA ASP A 255 7.31 5.91 17.24
C ASP A 255 6.87 6.52 15.89
N GLY A 256 5.56 6.43 15.55
CA GLY A 256 4.96 6.94 14.33
C GLY A 256 5.25 6.10 13.08
N THR A 257 5.83 4.91 13.22
CA THR A 257 6.11 4.01 12.08
C THR A 257 4.84 3.51 11.43
N LEU A 258 3.81 3.17 12.23
CA LEU A 258 2.50 2.76 11.71
C LEU A 258 1.89 3.87 10.85
N ALA A 259 1.85 5.11 11.34
CA ALA A 259 1.32 6.26 10.60
C ALA A 259 2.08 6.51 9.28
N ARG A 260 3.39 6.28 9.24
CA ARG A 260 4.19 6.39 8.01
C ARG A 260 3.85 5.30 6.99
N ILE A 261 3.64 4.07 7.45
CA ILE A 261 3.26 2.95 6.57
C ILE A 261 1.83 3.13 6.06
N GLU A 262 0.90 3.50 6.93
CA GLU A 262 -0.47 3.85 6.54
C GLU A 262 -0.48 4.98 5.51
N GLU A 263 0.27 6.04 5.76
CA GLU A 263 0.41 7.16 4.83
C GLU A 263 0.95 6.73 3.47
N LYS A 264 1.91 5.81 3.44
CA LYS A 264 2.49 5.28 2.21
C LYS A 264 1.47 4.55 1.34
N TYR A 265 0.57 3.77 1.94
CA TYR A 265 -0.35 2.89 1.22
C TYR A 265 -1.78 3.44 1.13
N LEU A 266 -2.26 4.12 2.16
CA LEU A 266 -3.65 4.57 2.31
C LEU A 266 -3.82 6.09 2.21
N GLY A 267 -2.76 6.87 2.42
CA GLY A 267 -2.79 8.32 2.56
C GLY A 267 -3.36 9.13 1.38
N HIS A 268 -3.80 8.46 0.30
CA HIS A 268 -4.28 9.07 -0.95
C HIS A 268 -5.70 8.65 -1.29
N GLY A 269 -6.44 8.00 -0.36
CA GLY A 269 -7.73 7.34 -0.64
C GLY A 269 -8.92 8.26 -0.88
N ASP A 270 -8.92 9.45 -0.29
CA ASP A 270 -10.18 10.17 -0.02
C ASP A 270 -10.75 10.98 -1.20
N ASP A 271 -9.98 11.24 -2.28
CA ASP A 271 -10.43 12.11 -3.37
C ASP A 271 -10.18 11.47 -4.76
N PHE A 272 -10.95 10.44 -5.10
CA PHE A 272 -10.93 9.93 -6.47
C PHE A 272 -11.69 10.85 -7.42
N ASP A 273 -10.98 11.47 -8.39
CA ASP A 273 -11.58 12.22 -9.48
C ASP A 273 -11.56 11.39 -10.78
N TYR A 274 -12.72 10.85 -11.12
CA TYR A 274 -12.94 10.07 -12.35
C TYR A 274 -12.53 10.82 -13.62
N VAL A 275 -12.89 12.10 -13.71
CA VAL A 275 -12.65 12.91 -14.94
C VAL A 275 -11.16 13.18 -15.10
N ASP A 276 -10.48 13.53 -14.01
CA ASP A 276 -9.06 13.82 -14.01
C ASP A 276 -8.23 12.55 -14.28
N THR A 277 -8.51 11.45 -13.59
CA THR A 277 -7.84 10.16 -13.82
C THR A 277 -8.01 9.67 -15.25
N ARG A 278 -9.22 9.73 -15.81
CA ARG A 278 -9.47 9.35 -17.20
C ARG A 278 -8.73 10.23 -18.20
N THR A 279 -8.63 11.53 -17.94
CA THR A 279 -7.90 12.48 -18.77
C THR A 279 -6.40 12.17 -18.73
N PHE A 280 -5.88 11.91 -17.53
CA PHE A 280 -4.49 11.51 -17.34
C PHE A 280 -4.15 10.22 -18.10
N LEU A 281 -4.92 9.16 -17.94
CA LEU A 281 -4.66 7.87 -18.63
C LEU A 281 -4.74 7.99 -20.16
N ARG A 282 -5.62 8.83 -20.69
CA ARG A 282 -5.61 9.15 -22.13
C ARG A 282 -4.33 9.84 -22.57
N ALA A 283 -3.81 10.76 -21.75
CA ALA A 283 -2.53 11.42 -22.02
C ALA A 283 -1.34 10.44 -21.92
N VAL A 284 -1.41 9.45 -21.01
CA VAL A 284 -0.44 8.34 -20.93
C VAL A 284 -0.37 7.59 -22.26
N ASP A 285 -1.49 7.36 -22.93
CA ASP A 285 -1.51 6.68 -24.22
C ASP A 285 -1.05 7.56 -25.37
N ALA A 286 -1.50 8.81 -25.40
CA ALA A 286 -1.34 9.68 -26.56
C ALA A 286 -0.02 10.50 -26.55
N VAL A 287 0.46 10.90 -25.38
CA VAL A 287 1.55 11.88 -25.22
C VAL A 287 2.81 11.25 -24.62
N LEU A 288 2.65 10.45 -23.55
CA LEU A 288 3.78 9.91 -22.80
C LEU A 288 4.78 9.10 -23.65
N PRO A 289 4.38 8.29 -24.67
CA PRO A 289 5.34 7.54 -25.47
C PRO A 289 6.44 8.40 -26.13
N GLN A 290 6.13 9.65 -26.46
CA GLN A 290 7.09 10.60 -27.06
C GLN A 290 8.01 11.23 -26.01
N LEU A 291 7.56 11.37 -24.75
CA LEU A 291 8.27 12.01 -23.66
C LEU A 291 9.04 11.01 -22.77
N LYS A 292 8.62 9.75 -22.76
CA LYS A 292 9.21 8.70 -21.92
C LYS A 292 10.74 8.63 -22.05
N PRO A 293 11.36 8.66 -23.25
CA PRO A 293 12.82 8.63 -23.38
C PRO A 293 13.52 9.80 -22.69
N LEU A 294 12.88 10.99 -22.63
CA LEU A 294 13.43 12.15 -21.91
C LEU A 294 13.32 11.96 -20.40
N PHE A 295 12.18 11.47 -19.90
CA PHE A 295 12.04 11.17 -18.48
C PHE A 295 13.03 10.10 -18.02
N GLU A 296 13.19 9.01 -18.78
CA GLU A 296 14.18 7.95 -18.49
C GLU A 296 15.62 8.47 -18.53
N LYS A 297 15.95 9.37 -19.47
CA LYS A 297 17.28 9.94 -19.62
C LYS A 297 17.69 10.80 -18.42
N TYR A 298 16.77 11.57 -17.87
CA TYR A 298 17.05 12.54 -16.80
C TYR A 298 16.62 12.11 -15.41
N ALA A 299 16.00 10.93 -15.27
CA ALA A 299 15.50 10.44 -13.99
C ALA A 299 16.62 10.18 -12.96
N GLU A 300 17.81 9.75 -13.43
CA GLU A 300 18.93 9.36 -12.56
C GLU A 300 18.49 8.37 -11.46
N GLU A 301 18.55 8.79 -10.18
CA GLU A 301 18.11 7.98 -9.04
C GLU A 301 16.59 8.10 -8.74
N ILE A 302 15.90 9.05 -9.39
CA ILE A 302 14.46 9.25 -9.24
C ILE A 302 13.73 8.29 -10.19
N ASP A 303 12.64 7.67 -9.74
CA ASP A 303 11.78 6.89 -10.63
C ASP A 303 11.25 7.80 -11.77
N TRP A 304 11.52 7.44 -13.03
CA TRP A 304 11.08 8.23 -14.18
C TRP A 304 9.55 8.44 -14.21
N ARG A 305 8.78 7.50 -13.64
CA ARG A 305 7.32 7.59 -13.54
C ARG A 305 6.90 8.68 -12.54
N LEU A 306 7.64 8.85 -11.45
CA LEU A 306 7.44 9.99 -10.56
C LEU A 306 7.78 11.31 -11.27
N LEU A 307 8.87 11.35 -12.01
CA LEU A 307 9.24 12.54 -12.79
C LEU A 307 8.18 12.90 -13.84
N ALA A 308 7.61 11.88 -14.53
CA ALA A 308 6.50 12.07 -15.46
C ALA A 308 5.23 12.58 -14.74
N ALA A 309 4.92 12.07 -13.54
CA ALA A 309 3.81 12.54 -12.73
C ALA A 309 3.98 14.01 -12.29
N ILE A 310 5.20 14.41 -11.90
CA ILE A 310 5.52 15.81 -11.58
C ILE A 310 5.28 16.70 -12.81
N ALA A 311 5.82 16.33 -13.97
CA ALA A 311 5.64 17.09 -15.20
C ALA A 311 4.16 17.19 -15.62
N TYR A 312 3.37 16.14 -15.37
CA TYR A 312 1.93 16.19 -15.62
C TYR A 312 1.21 17.15 -14.67
N GLN A 313 1.54 17.11 -13.38
CA GLN A 313 1.00 18.06 -12.38
C GLN A 313 1.36 19.51 -12.72
N GLU A 314 2.55 19.76 -13.28
CA GLU A 314 3.00 21.10 -13.65
C GLU A 314 2.30 21.66 -14.88
N SER A 315 2.19 20.87 -15.95
CA SER A 315 1.79 21.39 -17.28
C SER A 315 0.85 20.47 -18.06
N HIS A 316 0.41 19.35 -17.52
CA HIS A 316 -0.24 18.27 -18.27
C HIS A 316 0.58 17.82 -19.50
N TRP A 317 1.91 17.84 -19.36
CA TRP A 317 2.91 17.56 -20.40
C TRP A 317 2.87 18.53 -21.59
N ASP A 318 2.40 19.76 -21.39
CA ASP A 318 2.48 20.82 -22.40
C ASP A 318 3.79 21.61 -22.25
N ALA A 319 4.72 21.42 -23.20
CA ALA A 319 5.99 22.14 -23.21
C ALA A 319 5.83 23.65 -23.39
N GLN A 320 4.70 24.12 -23.95
CA GLN A 320 4.42 25.54 -24.19
C GLN A 320 3.62 26.19 -23.06
N ALA A 321 3.29 25.42 -22.00
CA ALA A 321 2.52 25.92 -20.87
C ALA A 321 3.10 27.22 -20.29
N THR A 322 2.23 28.17 -19.97
CA THR A 322 2.61 29.44 -19.35
C THR A 322 1.57 29.83 -18.32
N SER A 323 2.00 30.05 -17.07
CA SER A 323 1.11 30.53 -16.01
C SER A 323 0.95 32.05 -16.02
N PRO A 324 -0.11 32.59 -15.39
CA PRO A 324 -0.29 34.02 -15.19
C PRO A 324 0.89 34.71 -14.45
N THR A 325 1.63 33.95 -13.65
CA THR A 325 2.81 34.45 -12.89
C THR A 325 4.12 34.37 -13.67
N GLY A 326 4.08 33.87 -14.91
CA GLY A 326 5.23 33.85 -15.83
C GLY A 326 6.16 32.65 -15.68
N VAL A 327 5.76 31.58 -14.94
CA VAL A 327 6.43 30.27 -15.01
C VAL A 327 6.08 29.60 -16.34
N ARG A 328 7.01 28.83 -16.91
CA ARG A 328 6.85 28.27 -18.27
C ARG A 328 7.43 26.88 -18.40
N GLY A 329 6.90 26.16 -19.39
CA GLY A 329 7.39 24.89 -19.93
C GLY A 329 6.92 23.67 -19.17
N MET A 330 7.43 22.52 -19.57
CA MET A 330 7.04 21.21 -19.07
C MET A 330 7.07 21.09 -17.54
N MET A 331 8.08 21.69 -16.90
CA MET A 331 8.30 21.66 -15.45
C MET A 331 8.04 23.03 -14.79
N MET A 332 7.34 23.94 -15.46
CA MET A 332 6.90 25.25 -14.95
C MET A 332 7.97 26.03 -14.20
N LEU A 333 9.15 26.15 -14.80
CA LEU A 333 10.28 26.85 -14.18
C LEU A 333 10.09 28.36 -14.17
N THR A 334 10.45 29.01 -13.05
CA THR A 334 10.56 30.49 -13.00
C THR A 334 11.72 30.95 -13.87
N LYS A 335 11.70 32.22 -14.30
CA LYS A 335 12.83 32.81 -15.04
C LYS A 335 14.14 32.73 -14.26
N ASN A 336 14.08 33.03 -12.96
CA ASN A 336 15.28 33.04 -12.10
C ASN A 336 15.82 31.60 -11.88
N THR A 337 14.96 30.64 -11.64
CA THR A 337 15.35 29.24 -11.50
C THR A 337 15.98 28.71 -12.79
N ALA A 338 15.38 28.98 -13.93
CA ALA A 338 15.92 28.56 -15.23
C ALA A 338 17.30 29.18 -15.47
N GLN A 339 17.47 30.49 -15.19
CA GLN A 339 18.73 31.20 -15.36
C GLN A 339 19.83 30.64 -14.44
N SER A 340 19.53 30.36 -13.17
CA SER A 340 20.48 29.77 -12.22
C SER A 340 20.94 28.37 -12.61
N LEU A 341 20.07 27.63 -13.33
CA LEU A 341 20.35 26.29 -13.84
C LEU A 341 20.93 26.28 -15.27
N GLY A 342 21.17 27.45 -15.89
CA GLY A 342 21.69 27.55 -17.25
C GLY A 342 20.72 27.09 -18.33
N ILE A 343 19.41 27.11 -18.06
CA ILE A 343 18.35 26.82 -19.03
C ILE A 343 18.12 28.06 -19.88
N THR A 344 18.29 27.92 -21.19
CA THR A 344 18.14 29.00 -22.17
C THR A 344 16.74 29.12 -22.71
N ASP A 345 16.07 27.99 -22.90
CA ASP A 345 14.67 27.87 -23.34
C ASP A 345 13.85 26.99 -22.41
N ARG A 346 12.92 27.59 -21.66
CA ARG A 346 12.02 26.89 -20.75
C ARG A 346 10.91 26.12 -21.46
N THR A 347 10.67 26.46 -22.73
CA THR A 347 9.62 25.82 -23.57
C THR A 347 10.16 24.67 -24.41
N ASP A 348 11.48 24.48 -24.41
CA ASP A 348 12.09 23.24 -24.89
C ASP A 348 11.88 22.13 -23.87
N ALA A 349 11.24 21.02 -24.28
CA ALA A 349 10.84 19.93 -23.37
C ALA A 349 12.05 19.31 -22.66
N GLU A 350 13.15 19.08 -23.40
CA GLU A 350 14.35 18.46 -22.85
C GLU A 350 15.05 19.36 -21.82
N GLN A 351 15.23 20.64 -22.14
CA GLN A 351 15.82 21.60 -21.21
C GLN A 351 14.94 21.80 -19.98
N SER A 352 13.62 21.87 -20.16
CA SER A 352 12.67 22.02 -19.06
C SER A 352 12.70 20.84 -18.11
N ILE A 353 12.68 19.60 -18.62
CA ILE A 353 12.77 18.37 -17.81
C ILE A 353 14.11 18.31 -17.08
N SER A 354 15.23 18.51 -17.78
CA SER A 354 16.56 18.53 -17.17
C SER A 354 16.69 19.57 -16.07
N GLY A 355 16.15 20.78 -16.31
CA GLY A 355 16.15 21.86 -15.32
C GLY A 355 15.28 21.55 -14.11
N GLY A 356 14.09 20.99 -14.33
CA GLY A 356 13.17 20.59 -13.27
C GLY A 356 13.75 19.51 -12.36
N VAL A 357 14.40 18.49 -12.95
CA VAL A 357 15.10 17.45 -12.17
C VAL A 357 16.21 18.03 -11.30
N ARG A 358 17.08 18.86 -11.88
CA ARG A 358 18.17 19.51 -11.10
C ARG A 358 17.63 20.41 -9.97
N TYR A 359 16.52 21.11 -10.21
CA TYR A 359 15.87 21.89 -9.16
C TYR A 359 15.28 21.01 -8.06
N LEU A 360 14.65 19.88 -8.42
CA LEU A 360 14.12 18.91 -7.46
C LEU A 360 15.25 18.29 -6.63
N GLN A 361 16.36 17.91 -7.25
CA GLN A 361 17.55 17.39 -6.56
C GLN A 361 18.15 18.41 -5.59
N ASP A 362 18.20 19.71 -5.99
CA ASP A 362 18.61 20.79 -5.10
C ASP A 362 17.66 20.92 -3.89
N MET A 363 16.36 20.76 -4.08
CA MET A 363 15.41 20.74 -2.96
C MET A 363 15.61 19.52 -2.08
N MET A 364 15.81 18.33 -2.66
CA MET A 364 16.08 17.10 -1.91
C MET A 364 17.34 17.18 -1.06
N SER A 365 18.42 17.75 -1.61
CA SER A 365 19.69 17.92 -0.88
C SER A 365 19.58 18.86 0.33
N LYS A 366 18.60 19.77 0.33
CA LYS A 366 18.33 20.71 1.41
C LYS A 366 17.40 20.15 2.48
N VAL A 367 16.66 19.09 2.20
CA VAL A 367 15.80 18.45 3.21
C VAL A 367 16.68 17.94 4.35
N PRO A 368 16.35 18.26 5.62
CA PRO A 368 17.15 17.85 6.76
C PRO A 368 17.40 16.33 6.82
N GLU A 369 18.60 15.94 7.23
CA GLU A 369 19.00 14.52 7.32
C GLU A 369 18.18 13.71 8.33
N SER A 370 17.53 14.38 9.29
CA SER A 370 16.59 13.77 10.24
C SER A 370 15.33 13.21 9.57
N VAL A 371 14.97 13.71 8.38
CA VAL A 371 13.85 13.17 7.60
C VAL A 371 14.25 11.83 6.98
N PRO A 372 13.46 10.74 7.16
CA PRO A 372 13.72 9.45 6.55
C PRO A 372 13.91 9.54 5.03
N GLU A 373 14.87 8.81 4.48
CA GLU A 373 15.26 8.92 3.07
C GLU A 373 14.09 8.71 2.10
N ASN A 374 13.24 7.74 2.40
CA ASN A 374 12.04 7.42 1.62
C ASN A 374 10.93 8.49 1.68
N GLU A 375 11.00 9.43 2.62
CA GLU A 375 10.04 10.55 2.74
C GLU A 375 10.58 11.87 2.21
N ARG A 376 11.91 12.03 2.05
CA ARG A 376 12.54 13.28 1.62
C ARG A 376 11.96 13.87 0.34
N ILE A 377 11.56 13.02 -0.59
CA ILE A 377 10.97 13.44 -1.86
C ILE A 377 9.67 14.26 -1.67
N TRP A 378 8.84 13.93 -0.70
CA TRP A 378 7.59 14.64 -0.45
C TRP A 378 7.84 16.04 0.12
N PHE A 379 8.81 16.15 1.03
CA PHE A 379 9.28 17.46 1.54
C PHE A 379 9.89 18.31 0.43
N ALA A 380 10.68 17.70 -0.45
CA ALA A 380 11.29 18.39 -1.59
C ALA A 380 10.24 18.87 -2.59
N LEU A 381 9.18 18.09 -2.86
CA LEU A 381 8.07 18.48 -3.72
C LEU A 381 7.26 19.64 -3.12
N ALA A 382 7.01 19.63 -1.81
CA ALA A 382 6.38 20.77 -1.13
C ALA A 382 7.28 22.03 -1.25
N ALA A 383 8.60 21.88 -1.06
CA ALA A 383 9.56 22.96 -1.24
C ALA A 383 9.67 23.43 -2.69
N TYR A 384 9.55 22.53 -3.66
CA TYR A 384 9.51 22.87 -5.10
C TYR A 384 8.34 23.80 -5.42
N ASN A 385 7.16 23.52 -4.88
CA ASN A 385 5.92 24.27 -5.13
C ASN A 385 5.86 25.60 -4.36
N MET A 386 6.06 25.59 -3.04
CA MET A 386 5.85 26.76 -2.18
C MET A 386 7.15 27.46 -1.71
N GLY A 387 8.30 26.87 -2.03
CA GLY A 387 9.62 27.35 -1.59
C GLY A 387 10.11 26.68 -0.30
N TYR A 388 11.43 26.46 -0.25
CA TYR A 388 12.11 25.75 0.85
C TYR A 388 11.86 26.39 2.23
N ALA A 389 11.87 27.74 2.32
CA ALA A 389 11.63 28.45 3.56
C ALA A 389 10.27 28.14 4.20
N HIS A 390 9.22 28.05 3.38
CA HIS A 390 7.87 27.72 3.86
C HIS A 390 7.72 26.23 4.21
N MET A 391 8.48 25.34 3.58
CA MET A 391 8.57 23.94 4.00
C MET A 391 9.18 23.84 5.41
N LEU A 392 10.21 24.63 5.73
CA LEU A 392 10.75 24.71 7.09
C LEU A 392 9.74 25.28 8.09
N ASP A 393 8.92 26.27 7.70
CA ASP A 393 7.83 26.78 8.53
C ASP A 393 6.76 25.70 8.81
N ALA A 394 6.45 24.85 7.82
CA ALA A 394 5.53 23.72 8.00
C ALA A 394 6.07 22.73 9.05
N ARG A 395 7.36 22.37 8.96
CA ARG A 395 8.04 21.51 9.96
C ARG A 395 8.04 22.16 11.36
N ALA A 396 8.37 23.45 11.44
CA ALA A 396 8.36 24.20 12.70
C ALA A 396 6.96 24.25 13.32
N LEU A 397 5.90 24.42 12.51
CA LEU A 397 4.51 24.38 12.96
C LEU A 397 4.15 22.98 13.46
N THR A 398 4.57 21.93 12.76
CA THR A 398 4.33 20.54 13.17
C THR A 398 4.93 20.29 14.55
N ALA A 399 6.18 20.64 14.78
CA ALA A 399 6.83 20.52 16.09
C ALA A 399 6.09 21.33 17.18
N LYS A 400 5.66 22.55 16.89
CA LYS A 400 4.90 23.39 17.83
C LYS A 400 3.53 22.80 18.17
N THR A 401 2.94 22.01 17.30
CA THR A 401 1.65 21.35 17.49
C THR A 401 1.77 19.88 17.92
N LYS A 402 2.92 19.51 18.47
CA LYS A 402 3.24 18.15 19.01
C LYS A 402 3.22 17.03 17.97
N GLY A 403 3.35 17.34 16.68
CA GLY A 403 3.57 16.34 15.62
C GLY A 403 5.06 16.14 15.37
N ASN A 404 5.40 15.07 14.64
CA ASN A 404 6.76 14.77 14.23
C ASN A 404 7.13 15.62 12.99
N PRO A 405 8.07 16.60 13.09
CA PRO A 405 8.47 17.44 11.96
C PRO A 405 9.21 16.69 10.85
N ASP A 406 9.64 15.46 11.11
CA ASP A 406 10.36 14.61 10.17
C ASP A 406 9.47 13.54 9.53
N SER A 407 8.18 13.48 9.88
CA SER A 407 7.17 12.62 9.28
C SER A 407 6.32 13.40 8.27
N TRP A 408 6.24 12.91 7.03
CA TRP A 408 5.37 13.52 6.01
C TRP A 408 3.89 13.45 6.41
N ALA A 409 3.45 12.36 6.99
CA ALA A 409 2.08 12.18 7.49
C ALA A 409 1.66 13.32 8.43
N ASP A 410 2.57 13.77 9.29
CA ASP A 410 2.33 14.85 10.22
C ASP A 410 2.44 16.24 9.58
N VAL A 411 3.47 16.45 8.76
CA VAL A 411 3.75 17.76 8.14
C VAL A 411 2.71 18.13 7.11
N LYS A 412 2.25 17.18 6.28
CA LYS A 412 1.24 17.46 5.25
C LYS A 412 -0.06 18.02 5.81
N GLN A 413 -0.51 17.54 6.99
CA GLN A 413 -1.71 18.03 7.67
C GLN A 413 -1.59 19.48 8.14
N ARG A 414 -0.37 19.99 8.34
CA ARG A 414 -0.11 21.37 8.77
C ARG A 414 0.12 22.32 7.59
N LEU A 415 0.35 21.81 6.39
CA LEU A 415 0.51 22.66 5.20
C LEU A 415 -0.65 23.64 4.99
N PRO A 416 -1.93 23.23 5.01
CA PRO A 416 -3.05 24.15 4.85
C PRO A 416 -3.12 25.25 5.91
N LEU A 417 -2.57 25.02 7.10
CA LEU A 417 -2.55 26.00 8.19
C LEU A 417 -1.63 27.19 7.91
N LEU A 418 -0.65 27.05 7.00
CA LEU A 418 0.27 28.13 6.59
C LEU A 418 -0.44 29.28 5.88
N SER A 419 -1.68 29.10 5.41
CA SER A 419 -2.51 30.17 4.84
C SER A 419 -3.38 30.86 5.87
N GLN A 420 -3.44 30.36 7.12
CA GLN A 420 -4.31 30.87 8.19
C GLN A 420 -3.56 31.81 9.14
N LYS A 421 -4.08 33.01 9.33
CA LYS A 421 -3.43 34.07 10.13
C LYS A 421 -3.03 33.67 11.56
N PRO A 422 -3.83 32.90 12.32
CA PRO A 422 -3.43 32.47 13.67
C PRO A 422 -2.13 31.65 13.72
N TYR A 423 -1.77 31.00 12.61
CA TYR A 423 -0.59 30.15 12.48
C TYR A 423 0.56 30.91 11.82
N TYR A 424 0.39 31.42 10.58
CA TYR A 424 1.49 32.02 9.84
C TYR A 424 2.07 33.28 10.51
N SER A 425 1.28 34.03 11.28
CA SER A 425 1.78 35.21 12.00
C SER A 425 2.82 34.88 13.09
N LYS A 426 2.98 33.61 13.44
CA LYS A 426 3.91 33.10 14.45
C LYS A 426 5.09 32.35 13.84
N LEU A 427 5.17 32.31 12.51
CA LEU A 427 6.19 31.61 11.75
C LEU A 427 7.22 32.58 11.18
N THR A 428 8.39 32.07 10.80
CA THR A 428 9.53 32.89 10.40
C THR A 428 9.31 33.58 9.04
N TYR A 429 8.70 32.84 8.10
CA TYR A 429 8.56 33.31 6.71
C TYR A 429 7.13 33.75 6.39
N GLY A 430 6.19 33.57 7.33
CA GLY A 430 4.85 34.14 7.25
C GLY A 430 3.90 33.35 6.35
N TYR A 431 3.05 34.05 5.61
CA TYR A 431 2.01 33.47 4.78
C TYR A 431 2.56 32.62 3.64
N ALA A 432 2.02 31.41 3.49
CA ALA A 432 2.21 30.56 2.32
C ALA A 432 0.90 29.95 1.84
N ARG A 433 0.81 29.58 0.56
CA ARG A 433 -0.31 28.85 -0.04
C ARG A 433 -0.20 27.35 0.24
N GLY A 434 -0.16 26.99 1.52
CA GLY A 434 0.14 25.64 1.95
C GLY A 434 -0.90 24.60 1.51
N HIS A 435 -2.17 24.98 1.31
CA HIS A 435 -3.19 24.12 0.73
C HIS A 435 -2.89 23.75 -0.74
N GLU A 436 -2.27 24.67 -1.52
CA GLU A 436 -1.84 24.35 -2.89
C GLU A 436 -0.67 23.38 -2.88
N ALA A 437 0.30 23.55 -1.96
CA ALA A 437 1.41 22.62 -1.80
C ALA A 437 0.95 21.23 -1.33
N TYR A 438 -0.03 21.16 -0.43
CA TYR A 438 -0.67 19.89 -0.05
C TYR A 438 -1.27 19.19 -1.27
N ALA A 439 -2.15 19.87 -1.99
CA ALA A 439 -2.80 19.31 -3.17
C ALA A 439 -1.79 18.92 -4.27
N TYR A 440 -0.74 19.73 -4.46
CA TYR A 440 0.34 19.48 -5.40
C TYR A 440 1.03 18.14 -5.14
N VAL A 441 1.45 17.88 -3.91
CA VAL A 441 2.13 16.62 -3.56
C VAL A 441 1.18 15.44 -3.67
N GLU A 442 -0.04 15.57 -3.15
CA GLU A 442 -1.02 14.46 -3.19
C GLU A 442 -1.44 14.12 -4.63
N ASN A 443 -1.61 15.11 -5.51
CA ASN A 443 -1.90 14.86 -6.92
C ASN A 443 -0.75 14.14 -7.63
N ILE A 444 0.51 14.54 -7.39
CA ILE A 444 1.69 13.86 -7.96
C ILE A 444 1.71 12.39 -7.53
N ARG A 445 1.44 12.11 -6.27
CA ARG A 445 1.37 10.74 -5.75
C ARG A 445 0.25 9.94 -6.44
N LYS A 446 -0.93 10.54 -6.62
CA LYS A 446 -2.06 9.92 -7.34
C LYS A 446 -1.68 9.61 -8.79
N TYR A 447 -1.10 10.55 -9.52
CA TYR A 447 -0.66 10.33 -10.90
C TYR A 447 0.44 9.27 -10.99
N GLN A 448 1.39 9.26 -10.07
CA GLN A 448 2.43 8.23 -10.04
C GLN A 448 1.84 6.83 -9.84
N ILE A 449 0.93 6.66 -8.87
CA ILE A 449 0.28 5.37 -8.60
C ILE A 449 -0.55 4.92 -9.80
N SER A 450 -1.34 5.83 -10.39
CA SER A 450 -2.13 5.54 -11.59
C SER A 450 -1.24 5.15 -12.77
N LEU A 451 -0.13 5.86 -12.98
CA LEU A 451 0.81 5.57 -14.07
C LEU A 451 1.47 4.20 -13.89
N VAL A 452 1.96 3.92 -12.68
CA VAL A 452 2.60 2.63 -12.36
C VAL A 452 1.62 1.48 -12.59
N GLY A 453 0.43 1.56 -12.01
CA GLY A 453 -0.59 0.51 -12.13
C GLY A 453 -1.04 0.31 -13.58
N TYR A 454 -1.28 1.40 -14.30
CA TYR A 454 -1.72 1.35 -15.70
C TYR A 454 -0.67 0.73 -16.63
N LEU A 455 0.60 1.07 -16.45
CA LEU A 455 1.68 0.47 -17.25
C LEU A 455 1.86 -1.02 -16.92
N GLN A 456 1.72 -1.41 -15.66
CA GLN A 456 1.77 -2.82 -15.26
C GLN A 456 0.62 -3.63 -15.86
N GLU A 457 -0.60 -3.08 -15.83
CA GLU A 457 -1.76 -3.73 -16.43
C GLU A 457 -1.59 -3.90 -17.95
N LYS A 458 -1.10 -2.89 -18.64
CA LYS A 458 -0.78 -3.01 -20.07
C LYS A 458 0.28 -4.06 -20.38
N GLU A 459 1.31 -4.16 -19.55
CA GLU A 459 2.36 -5.18 -19.69
C GLU A 459 1.80 -6.59 -19.46
N LYS A 460 0.94 -6.76 -18.46
CA LYS A 460 0.21 -8.01 -18.19
C LYS A 460 -0.63 -8.42 -19.38
N GLN A 461 -1.50 -7.52 -19.89
CA GLN A 461 -2.36 -7.76 -21.05
C GLN A 461 -1.56 -8.11 -22.31
N ALA A 462 -0.46 -7.41 -22.55
CA ALA A 462 0.43 -7.70 -23.69
C ALA A 462 1.10 -9.07 -23.57
N THR A 463 1.49 -9.47 -22.34
CA THR A 463 2.08 -10.78 -22.08
C THR A 463 1.07 -11.90 -22.26
N GLU A 464 -0.15 -11.74 -21.76
CA GLU A 464 -1.25 -12.69 -21.93
C GLU A 464 -1.64 -12.85 -23.41
N ALA A 465 -1.74 -11.74 -24.15
CA ALA A 465 -1.99 -11.77 -25.60
C ALA A 465 -0.87 -12.49 -26.36
N ALA A 466 0.40 -12.29 -25.98
CA ALA A 466 1.54 -12.98 -26.59
C ALA A 466 1.54 -14.49 -26.28
N MET A 467 1.16 -14.88 -25.05
CA MET A 467 1.01 -16.29 -24.68
C MET A 467 -0.14 -16.97 -25.43
N GLN A 468 -1.27 -16.29 -25.60
CA GLN A 468 -2.40 -16.78 -26.36
C GLN A 468 -2.01 -17.01 -27.83
N LEU A 469 -1.34 -16.03 -28.45
CA LEU A 469 -0.84 -16.16 -29.83
C LEU A 469 0.15 -17.32 -29.98
N ALA A 470 1.02 -17.55 -28.99
CA ALA A 470 1.97 -18.66 -29.00
C ALA A 470 1.27 -20.03 -28.86
N GLN A 471 0.14 -20.10 -28.17
CA GLN A 471 -0.69 -21.29 -28.09
C GLN A 471 -1.45 -21.57 -29.40
N ASP A 472 -1.99 -20.52 -30.03
CA ASP A 472 -2.73 -20.63 -31.28
C ASP A 472 -1.83 -20.93 -32.49
N TYR A 473 -0.54 -20.54 -32.43
CA TYR A 473 0.47 -20.72 -33.48
C TYR A 473 1.79 -21.31 -32.96
N PRO A 474 1.80 -22.55 -32.51
CA PRO A 474 2.97 -23.14 -31.82
C PRO A 474 4.23 -23.28 -32.73
N ALA A 475 4.10 -23.14 -34.05
CA ALA A 475 5.21 -23.24 -34.99
C ALA A 475 5.97 -21.92 -35.22
N VAL A 476 5.51 -20.80 -34.65
CA VAL A 476 6.13 -19.48 -34.84
C VAL A 476 6.55 -18.93 -33.48
N SER A 477 7.84 -18.57 -33.36
CA SER A 477 8.30 -17.98 -32.08
C SER A 477 7.56 -16.64 -31.82
N PRO A 478 7.23 -16.34 -30.56
CA PRO A 478 6.57 -15.07 -30.21
C PRO A 478 7.33 -13.82 -30.72
N THR A 479 8.64 -13.92 -30.89
CA THR A 479 9.51 -12.86 -31.39
C THR A 479 9.32 -12.59 -32.89
N GLU A 480 8.96 -13.59 -33.67
CA GLU A 480 8.74 -13.45 -35.12
C GLU A 480 7.33 -12.96 -35.45
N LEU A 481 6.33 -13.44 -34.73
CA LEU A 481 4.95 -12.93 -34.84
C LEU A 481 4.85 -11.44 -34.53
N GLY A 482 5.60 -10.96 -33.55
CA GLY A 482 5.62 -9.56 -33.15
C GLY A 482 6.18 -8.61 -34.20
N LYS A 483 7.15 -9.05 -34.99
CA LYS A 483 7.78 -8.21 -36.02
C LYS A 483 6.92 -8.00 -37.27
N GLU A 484 6.15 -8.99 -37.67
CA GLU A 484 5.39 -8.93 -38.94
C GLU A 484 3.96 -8.40 -38.81
N LYS A 485 3.28 -8.71 -37.71
CA LYS A 485 1.84 -8.37 -37.56
C LYS A 485 1.52 -7.33 -36.48
N PHE A 486 2.42 -7.13 -35.53
CA PHE A 486 2.23 -6.20 -34.41
C PHE A 486 3.54 -5.49 -34.10
N PRO A 487 3.85 -4.35 -34.72
CA PRO A 487 5.09 -3.59 -34.46
C PRO A 487 5.27 -3.18 -32.99
N PHE A 488 4.19 -3.17 -32.19
CA PHE A 488 4.19 -2.93 -30.75
C PHE A 488 4.88 -4.06 -29.95
N LEU A 489 4.77 -5.33 -30.38
CA LEU A 489 5.43 -6.46 -29.69
C LEU A 489 6.96 -6.48 -29.88
N SER A 490 7.48 -5.88 -30.95
CA SER A 490 8.93 -5.72 -31.14
C SER A 490 9.55 -4.77 -30.13
N PHE A 491 8.74 -3.86 -29.56
CA PHE A 491 9.14 -2.93 -28.51
C PHE A 491 9.32 -3.65 -27.17
N LEU A 492 8.50 -4.65 -26.87
CA LEU A 492 8.58 -5.44 -25.62
C LEU A 492 9.84 -6.34 -25.60
N SER A 493 10.28 -6.88 -26.75
CA SER A 493 11.49 -7.71 -26.81
C SER A 493 12.77 -6.90 -26.62
N GLN A 494 12.76 -5.63 -26.96
CA GLN A 494 13.89 -4.71 -26.70
C GLN A 494 13.88 -4.18 -25.25
N SER A 495 12.69 -3.96 -24.66
CA SER A 495 12.59 -3.51 -23.27
C SER A 495 12.99 -4.59 -22.27
N SER A 496 12.56 -5.83 -22.45
CA SER A 496 12.94 -6.93 -21.53
C SER A 496 14.45 -7.22 -21.51
N SER A 497 15.18 -6.98 -22.61
CA SER A 497 16.64 -7.12 -22.64
C SER A 497 17.37 -5.97 -21.94
N ASN A 498 16.79 -4.76 -21.93
CA ASN A 498 17.40 -3.59 -21.27
C ASN A 498 17.04 -3.50 -19.76
N TYR A 499 15.93 -4.09 -19.33
CA TYR A 499 15.54 -4.11 -17.91
C TYR A 499 16.39 -5.05 -17.04
N LEU A 500 17.06 -6.04 -17.64
CA LEU A 500 17.97 -6.94 -16.91
C LEU A 500 19.36 -6.33 -16.66
N THR A 501 19.72 -5.21 -17.29
CA THR A 501 21.08 -4.63 -17.20
C THR A 501 21.16 -3.29 -16.45
N HIS A 502 20.04 -2.60 -16.17
CA HIS A 502 20.06 -1.31 -15.48
C HIS A 502 18.95 -1.19 -14.45
N SER A 503 19.00 -2.02 -13.39
CA SER A 503 18.37 -1.70 -12.12
C SER A 503 19.43 -1.10 -11.21
N PRO A 504 19.31 0.17 -10.77
CA PRO A 504 20.12 0.64 -9.66
C PRO A 504 19.69 -0.14 -8.42
N SER A 505 20.56 -1.05 -8.01
CA SER A 505 20.44 -1.73 -6.74
C SER A 505 20.56 -0.68 -5.64
N LEU A 506 19.48 -0.42 -4.91
CA LEU A 506 19.53 0.15 -3.57
C LEU A 506 20.22 -0.87 -2.64
N LEU A 507 21.53 -1.03 -2.81
CA LEU A 507 22.39 -1.75 -1.90
C LEU A 507 22.97 -0.74 -0.91
N PHE A 508 22.50 -0.81 0.32
CA PHE A 508 23.20 -0.30 1.47
C PHE A 508 24.57 -0.96 1.55
N SER A 509 25.61 -0.27 1.08
CA SER A 509 26.99 -0.61 1.37
C SER A 509 27.33 -0.10 2.76
N ARG A 510 27.30 -0.98 3.74
CA ARG A 510 28.05 -0.80 4.98
C ARG A 510 29.55 -0.74 4.61
N LYS A 511 30.14 0.44 4.58
CA LYS A 511 31.59 0.60 4.69
C LYS A 511 32.00 0.27 6.13
N GLY A 512 32.56 -0.91 6.30
CA GLY A 512 33.32 -1.24 7.51
C GLY A 512 34.55 -0.34 7.61
N SER A 513 34.69 0.27 8.77
CA SER A 513 35.91 0.92 9.22
C SER A 513 37.01 -0.12 9.37
N GLU A 514 37.97 -0.19 8.46
CA GLU A 514 39.27 -0.78 8.73
C GLU A 514 40.18 0.29 9.34
N GLU A 515 40.43 0.13 10.64
CA GLU A 515 41.60 0.70 11.31
C GLU A 515 42.87 0.23 10.59
N LYS A 516 43.66 1.13 10.09
CA LYS A 516 45.09 0.91 9.87
C LYS A 516 45.88 1.61 10.96
N GLN A 517 46.42 0.81 11.89
CA GLN A 517 47.64 1.14 12.62
C GLN A 517 48.80 1.25 11.60
N ASN A 518 49.39 2.41 11.53
CA ASN A 518 50.81 2.70 11.67
C ASN A 518 51.01 4.21 11.57
#